data_fb760a1efbee7416346a032f19c580ef
#
_entry.id   fb760a1efbee7416346a032f19c580ef
#
_cell.length_a   1.000
_cell.length_b   1.000
_cell.length_c   1.000
_cell.angle_alpha   90.00
_cell.angle_beta   90.00
_cell.angle_gamma   90.00
#
_symmetry.space_group_name_H-M   'P 1'
#
loop_
_entity.id
_entity.type
_entity.pdbx_description
1 polymer ?
#
loop_
_entity_poly.entity_id
_entity_poly.type
_entity_poly.pdbx_seq_one_letter_code
_entity_poly.pdbx_strand_id
1 'polypeptide(L)'
;MALSQKTKDTLLGPLNANNPVVVQILGICSALAVTVQLKPALVMGIAVTIIVAMANVIVSLIRNTIPMRVRIIVQLVVVAALVTLVSEILKAFAYDVAMQLSVYLGLIITNCILMGRLEAFAMTNNAWDSLLDGLGNGLGYAIILVIVAFVRELFGSGQLLGFQIIPESFYAAGYENCGMMLMPAMALILVGCVIWVHRSINEK
;
A
#
# COMPACT_ATOMS: atom_id res chain seq x y z
N MET A 1 -18.62 -21.79 14.77
CA MET A 1 -19.08 -21.11 13.54
C MET A 1 -18.90 -19.58 13.59
N ALA A 2 -19.16 -18.90 14.72
CA ALA A 2 -18.99 -17.43 14.83
C ALA A 2 -17.55 -16.90 14.64
N LEU A 3 -16.54 -17.63 15.10
CA LEU A 3 -15.12 -17.28 14.93
C LEU A 3 -14.70 -17.26 13.46
N SER A 4 -15.22 -18.18 12.64
CA SER A 4 -14.89 -18.24 11.20
C SER A 4 -15.51 -17.10 10.39
N GLN A 5 -16.67 -16.58 10.78
CA GLN A 5 -17.30 -15.43 10.12
C GLN A 5 -16.56 -14.13 10.46
N LYS A 6 -16.25 -13.90 11.75
CA LYS A 6 -15.48 -12.73 12.18
C LYS A 6 -14.11 -12.66 11.50
N THR A 7 -13.43 -13.80 11.35
CA THR A 7 -12.15 -13.91 10.66
C THR A 7 -12.26 -13.55 9.18
N LYS A 8 -13.32 -14.00 8.51
CA LYS A 8 -13.59 -13.67 7.10
C LYS A 8 -13.92 -12.19 6.93
N ASP A 9 -14.73 -11.63 7.82
CA ASP A 9 -15.10 -10.22 7.77
C ASP A 9 -13.90 -9.30 8.02
N THR A 10 -12.98 -9.70 8.90
CA THR A 10 -11.74 -8.94 9.15
C THR A 10 -10.78 -9.02 7.96
N LEU A 11 -10.72 -10.14 7.24
CA LEU A 11 -9.84 -10.30 6.09
C LEU A 11 -10.42 -9.72 4.78
N LEU A 12 -11.72 -9.92 4.55
CA LEU A 12 -12.40 -9.52 3.30
C LEU A 12 -13.02 -8.11 3.38
N GLY A 13 -13.35 -7.63 4.58
CA GLY A 13 -13.89 -6.29 4.78
C GLY A 13 -13.02 -5.19 4.17
N PRO A 14 -11.69 -5.20 4.43
CA PRO A 14 -10.77 -4.21 3.85
C PRO A 14 -10.60 -4.29 2.33
N LEU A 15 -10.96 -5.41 1.70
CA LEU A 15 -10.90 -5.51 0.24
C LEU A 15 -11.99 -4.72 -0.47
N ASN A 16 -13.18 -4.62 0.14
CA ASN A 16 -14.33 -3.97 -0.51
C ASN A 16 -14.96 -2.87 0.35
N ALA A 17 -15.63 -3.23 1.44
CA ALA A 17 -16.47 -2.30 2.21
C ALA A 17 -15.65 -1.30 3.06
N ASN A 18 -14.48 -1.71 3.58
CA ASN A 18 -13.61 -0.91 4.46
C ASN A 18 -12.21 -0.74 3.90
N ASN A 19 -12.08 -0.52 2.59
CA ASN A 19 -10.78 -0.36 1.96
C ASN A 19 -9.99 0.80 2.58
N PRO A 20 -8.72 0.59 2.99
CA PRO A 20 -7.94 1.61 3.68
C PRO A 20 -7.68 2.86 2.83
N VAL A 21 -7.53 2.72 1.51
CA VAL A 21 -7.28 3.85 0.62
C VAL A 21 -8.56 4.57 0.24
N VAL A 22 -9.61 3.83 -0.10
CA VAL A 22 -10.83 4.39 -0.68
C VAL A 22 -11.77 4.94 0.40
N VAL A 23 -11.91 4.22 1.53
CA VAL A 23 -12.85 4.58 2.59
C VAL A 23 -12.17 5.37 3.70
N GLN A 24 -10.98 4.92 4.13
CA GLN A 24 -10.24 5.55 5.23
C GLN A 24 -9.29 6.65 4.76
N ILE A 25 -9.07 6.77 3.44
CA ILE A 25 -8.20 7.79 2.82
C ILE A 25 -6.75 7.70 3.36
N LEU A 26 -6.29 6.48 3.66
CA LEU A 26 -4.94 6.21 4.16
C LEU A 26 -4.03 5.76 3.02
N GLY A 27 -2.74 6.11 3.08
CA GLY A 27 -1.75 5.66 2.10
C GLY A 27 -1.67 6.45 0.79
N ILE A 28 -2.32 7.62 0.72
CA ILE A 28 -2.26 8.48 -0.48
C ILE A 28 -0.81 8.94 -0.74
N CYS A 29 -0.04 9.28 0.29
CA CYS A 29 1.34 9.77 0.16
C CYS A 29 2.22 8.77 -0.61
N SER A 30 2.16 7.49 -0.27
CA SER A 30 2.90 6.43 -0.95
C SER A 30 2.32 6.12 -2.33
N ALA A 31 0.98 6.19 -2.48
CA ALA A 31 0.35 6.03 -3.78
C ALA A 31 0.79 7.10 -4.79
N LEU A 32 0.98 8.35 -4.37
CA LEU A 32 1.47 9.42 -5.25
C LEU A 32 2.91 9.20 -5.72
N ALA A 33 3.78 8.72 -4.81
CA ALA A 33 5.20 8.59 -5.08
C ALA A 33 5.58 7.32 -5.86
N VAL A 34 4.94 6.18 -5.53
CA VAL A 34 5.38 4.85 -6.01
C VAL A 34 4.69 4.42 -7.29
N THR A 35 3.52 4.96 -7.61
CA THR A 35 2.68 4.50 -8.74
C THR A 35 3.13 5.00 -10.13
N VAL A 36 4.32 5.56 -10.27
CA VAL A 36 4.87 5.97 -11.57
C VAL A 36 5.16 4.77 -12.46
N GLN A 37 5.61 3.65 -11.87
CA GLN A 37 5.90 2.40 -12.56
C GLN A 37 5.24 1.22 -11.81
N LEU A 38 4.81 0.22 -12.56
CA LEU A 38 4.11 -0.94 -12.01
C LEU A 38 5.02 -1.86 -11.20
N LYS A 39 6.29 -2.04 -11.62
CA LYS A 39 7.27 -2.88 -10.89
C LYS A 39 7.48 -2.42 -9.44
N PRO A 40 7.90 -1.17 -9.16
CA PRO A 40 8.06 -0.70 -7.78
C PRO A 40 6.73 -0.67 -7.01
N ALA A 41 5.60 -0.41 -7.68
CA ALA A 41 4.29 -0.42 -7.03
C ALA A 41 3.90 -1.82 -6.53
N LEU A 42 4.14 -2.87 -7.33
CA LEU A 42 3.92 -4.27 -6.92
C LEU A 42 4.80 -4.67 -5.73
N VAL A 43 6.09 -4.40 -5.82
CA VAL A 43 7.03 -4.75 -4.75
C VAL A 43 6.70 -4.00 -3.46
N MET A 44 6.36 -2.70 -3.59
CA MET A 44 5.94 -1.89 -2.46
C MET A 44 4.64 -2.41 -1.81
N GLY A 45 3.66 -2.80 -2.62
CA GLY A 45 2.40 -3.38 -2.14
C GLY A 45 2.62 -4.65 -1.31
N ILE A 46 3.46 -5.56 -1.79
CA ILE A 46 3.82 -6.80 -1.08
C ILE A 46 4.62 -6.49 0.20
N ALA A 47 5.64 -5.63 0.10
CA ALA A 47 6.48 -5.26 1.24
C ALA A 47 5.66 -4.62 2.37
N VAL A 48 4.80 -3.65 2.04
CA VAL A 48 3.92 -3.01 3.02
C VAL A 48 2.98 -4.01 3.65
N THR A 49 2.39 -4.93 2.88
CA THR A 49 1.49 -5.97 3.42
C THR A 49 2.18 -6.84 4.47
N ILE A 50 3.40 -7.30 4.18
CA ILE A 50 4.20 -8.11 5.12
C ILE A 50 4.56 -7.30 6.37
N ILE A 51 5.01 -6.06 6.18
CA ILE A 51 5.44 -5.19 7.29
C ILE A 51 4.24 -4.84 8.18
N VAL A 52 3.07 -4.49 7.61
CA VAL A 52 1.84 -4.20 8.38
C VAL A 52 1.42 -5.42 9.20
N ALA A 53 1.41 -6.61 8.60
CA ALA A 53 1.03 -7.84 9.29
C ALA A 53 1.97 -8.14 10.47
N MET A 54 3.29 -8.07 10.24
CA MET A 54 4.30 -8.30 11.29
C MET A 54 4.26 -7.23 12.38
N ALA A 55 4.17 -5.96 12.01
CA ALA A 55 4.10 -4.84 12.95
C ALA A 55 2.86 -4.93 13.84
N ASN A 56 1.70 -5.26 13.25
CA ASN A 56 0.45 -5.47 13.99
C ASN A 56 0.60 -6.56 15.06
N VAL A 57 1.23 -7.68 14.73
CA VAL A 57 1.47 -8.77 15.70
C VAL A 57 2.38 -8.31 16.83
N ILE A 58 3.53 -7.70 16.50
CA ILE A 58 4.51 -7.26 17.50
C ILE A 58 3.90 -6.21 18.44
N VAL A 59 3.24 -5.19 17.88
CA VAL A 59 2.61 -4.14 18.69
C VAL A 59 1.48 -4.69 19.56
N SER A 60 0.68 -5.64 19.05
CA SER A 60 -0.35 -6.30 19.84
C SER A 60 0.21 -7.10 21.01
N LEU A 61 1.39 -7.71 20.88
CA LEU A 61 2.07 -8.43 21.97
C LEU A 61 2.61 -7.47 23.05
N ILE A 62 3.14 -6.31 22.64
CA ILE A 62 3.78 -5.35 23.54
C ILE A 62 2.77 -4.33 24.11
N ARG A 63 1.55 -4.29 23.62
CA ARG A 63 0.52 -3.27 23.94
C ARG A 63 0.34 -2.98 25.44
N ASN A 64 0.43 -4.03 26.28
CA ASN A 64 0.21 -3.89 27.72
C ASN A 64 1.38 -3.19 28.46
N THR A 65 2.56 -3.12 27.82
CA THR A 65 3.77 -2.53 28.41
C THR A 65 3.94 -1.06 28.00
N ILE A 66 3.25 -0.61 26.94
CA ILE A 66 3.44 0.71 26.36
C ILE A 66 2.54 1.75 27.05
N PRO A 67 3.13 2.77 27.73
CA PRO A 67 2.35 3.86 28.29
C PRO A 67 1.80 4.78 27.17
N MET A 68 0.60 5.32 27.40
CA MET A 68 -0.13 6.14 26.40
C MET A 68 0.68 7.32 25.83
N ARG A 69 1.57 7.90 26.62
CA ARG A 69 2.34 9.11 26.22
C ARG A 69 3.41 8.86 25.15
N VAL A 70 3.97 7.64 25.11
CA VAL A 70 5.08 7.29 24.20
C VAL A 70 4.67 6.29 23.13
N ARG A 71 3.38 5.99 23.02
CA ARG A 71 2.82 4.94 22.15
C ARG A 71 3.25 5.11 20.69
N ILE A 72 3.08 6.29 20.12
CA ILE A 72 3.43 6.57 18.72
C ILE A 72 4.94 6.41 18.48
N ILE A 73 5.78 6.82 19.42
CA ILE A 73 7.24 6.69 19.31
C ILE A 73 7.64 5.21 19.27
N VAL A 74 7.07 4.39 20.14
CA VAL A 74 7.36 2.95 20.18
C VAL A 74 6.90 2.27 18.89
N GLN A 75 5.73 2.62 18.39
CA GLN A 75 5.24 2.10 17.09
C GLN A 75 6.17 2.45 15.94
N LEU A 76 6.64 3.70 15.86
CA LEU A 76 7.60 4.14 14.84
C LEU A 76 8.92 3.39 14.92
N VAL A 77 9.44 3.16 16.13
CA VAL A 77 10.69 2.41 16.34
C VAL A 77 10.55 0.95 15.88
N VAL A 78 9.44 0.30 16.24
CA VAL A 78 9.15 -1.08 15.81
C VAL A 78 9.05 -1.17 14.29
N VAL A 79 8.32 -0.24 13.67
CA VAL A 79 8.19 -0.20 12.20
C VAL A 79 9.53 0.06 11.53
N ALA A 80 10.34 1.01 12.03
CA ALA A 80 11.65 1.31 11.49
C ALA A 80 12.58 0.09 11.56
N ALA A 81 12.60 -0.62 12.69
CA ALA A 81 13.38 -1.84 12.85
C ALA A 81 12.96 -2.95 11.88
N LEU A 82 11.65 -3.15 11.67
CA LEU A 82 11.14 -4.13 10.71
C LEU A 82 11.48 -3.76 9.26
N VAL A 83 11.32 -2.49 8.90
CA VAL A 83 11.62 -2.00 7.55
C VAL A 83 13.11 -2.15 7.24
N THR A 84 14.00 -1.81 8.16
CA THR A 84 15.46 -2.01 7.98
C THR A 84 15.79 -3.49 7.83
N LEU A 85 15.19 -4.37 8.63
CA LEU A 85 15.41 -5.81 8.54
C LEU A 85 14.95 -6.35 7.17
N VAL A 86 13.75 -6.00 6.72
CA VAL A 86 13.23 -6.40 5.41
C VAL A 86 14.10 -5.84 4.28
N SER A 87 14.60 -4.61 4.41
CA SER A 87 15.53 -4.01 3.44
C SER A 87 16.83 -4.78 3.31
N GLU A 88 17.43 -5.20 4.43
CA GLU A 88 18.69 -5.99 4.40
C GLU A 88 18.45 -7.39 3.79
N ILE A 89 17.31 -8.02 4.08
CA ILE A 89 16.93 -9.29 3.45
C ILE A 89 16.76 -9.11 1.93
N LEU A 90 16.06 -8.06 1.50
CA LEU A 90 15.88 -7.76 0.07
C LEU A 90 17.19 -7.47 -0.65
N LYS A 91 18.13 -6.77 -0.02
CA LYS A 91 19.49 -6.56 -0.58
C LYS A 91 20.24 -7.86 -0.79
N ALA A 92 20.06 -8.83 0.09
CA ALA A 92 20.72 -10.13 -0.02
C ALA A 92 20.18 -10.98 -1.18
N PHE A 93 18.87 -10.91 -1.48
CA PHE A 93 18.22 -11.75 -2.48
C PHE A 93 17.99 -11.07 -3.84
N ALA A 94 17.76 -9.77 -3.87
CA ALA A 94 17.36 -9.02 -5.07
C ALA A 94 17.91 -7.60 -5.03
N TYR A 95 19.20 -7.46 -5.31
CA TYR A 95 19.92 -6.18 -5.21
C TYR A 95 19.30 -5.06 -6.07
N ASP A 96 18.91 -5.36 -7.32
CA ASP A 96 18.32 -4.36 -8.23
C ASP A 96 16.99 -3.81 -7.71
N VAL A 97 16.17 -4.68 -7.13
CA VAL A 97 14.89 -4.29 -6.54
C VAL A 97 15.10 -3.53 -5.24
N ALA A 98 16.08 -3.95 -4.42
CA ALA A 98 16.43 -3.27 -3.17
C ALA A 98 16.95 -1.86 -3.40
N MET A 99 17.70 -1.63 -4.49
CA MET A 99 18.20 -0.30 -4.85
C MET A 99 17.05 0.65 -5.20
N GLN A 100 16.05 0.18 -5.95
CA GLN A 100 14.84 0.95 -6.25
C GLN A 100 14.00 1.22 -5.00
N LEU A 101 13.87 0.23 -4.11
CA LEU A 101 13.14 0.36 -2.86
C LEU A 101 13.83 1.26 -1.84
N SER A 102 15.16 1.40 -1.87
CA SER A 102 15.90 2.20 -0.89
C SER A 102 15.41 3.65 -0.82
N VAL A 103 14.98 4.20 -1.95
CA VAL A 103 14.39 5.55 -2.03
C VAL A 103 13.04 5.63 -1.34
N TYR A 104 12.28 4.52 -1.32
CA TYR A 104 10.92 4.48 -0.75
C TYR A 104 10.86 3.98 0.70
N LEU A 105 11.99 3.54 1.28
CA LEU A 105 12.03 3.04 2.67
C LEU A 105 11.49 4.05 3.68
N GLY A 106 11.85 5.32 3.51
CA GLY A 106 11.32 6.39 4.35
C GLY A 106 9.78 6.53 4.25
N LEU A 107 9.22 6.30 3.06
CA LEU A 107 7.77 6.33 2.83
C LEU A 107 7.06 5.12 3.42
N ILE A 108 7.73 3.98 3.58
CA ILE A 108 7.16 2.81 4.25
C ILE A 108 7.05 3.08 5.75
N ILE A 109 8.11 3.62 6.37
CA ILE A 109 8.14 3.92 7.82
C ILE A 109 7.06 4.94 8.20
N THR A 110 6.90 5.99 7.40
CA THR A 110 5.92 7.06 7.65
C THR A 110 4.57 6.81 7.02
N ASN A 111 4.30 5.60 6.54
CA ASN A 111 3.05 5.28 5.86
C ASN A 111 1.86 5.34 6.82
N CYS A 112 0.88 6.18 6.48
CA CYS A 112 -0.30 6.39 7.32
C CYS A 112 -1.19 5.14 7.47
N ILE A 113 -1.12 4.18 6.54
CA ILE A 113 -1.81 2.88 6.71
C ILE A 113 -1.21 2.11 7.89
N LEU A 114 0.13 2.00 7.93
CA LEU A 114 0.83 1.34 9.03
C LEU A 114 0.44 1.95 10.37
N MET A 115 0.65 3.26 10.51
CA MET A 115 0.35 3.98 11.75
C MET A 115 -1.14 3.88 12.12
N GLY A 116 -2.03 4.05 11.14
CA GLY A 116 -3.47 3.98 11.35
C GLY A 116 -3.94 2.62 11.84
N ARG A 117 -3.41 1.51 11.30
CA ARG A 117 -3.81 0.16 11.71
C ARG A 117 -3.17 -0.26 13.03
N LEU A 118 -1.94 0.12 13.28
CA LEU A 118 -1.28 -0.11 14.58
C LEU A 118 -2.06 0.56 15.71
N GLU A 119 -2.49 1.81 15.51
CA GLU A 119 -3.21 2.58 16.51
C GLU A 119 -4.66 2.13 16.68
N ALA A 120 -5.39 1.94 15.57
CA ALA A 120 -6.82 1.64 15.61
C ALA A 120 -7.12 0.19 15.96
N PHE A 121 -6.29 -0.77 15.54
CA PHE A 121 -6.60 -2.18 15.64
C PHE A 121 -5.62 -2.97 16.53
N ALA A 122 -4.31 -2.86 16.32
CA ALA A 122 -3.33 -3.68 17.02
C ALA A 122 -3.28 -3.39 18.53
N MET A 123 -3.54 -2.16 18.94
CA MET A 123 -3.58 -1.77 20.36
C MET A 123 -4.82 -2.31 21.10
N THR A 124 -5.88 -2.65 20.40
CA THR A 124 -7.17 -3.04 21.03
C THR A 124 -7.47 -4.54 20.91
N ASN A 125 -6.90 -5.22 19.92
CA ASN A 125 -7.23 -6.60 19.60
C ASN A 125 -6.06 -7.57 19.87
N ASN A 126 -6.37 -8.88 19.79
CA ASN A 126 -5.39 -9.95 19.97
C ASN A 126 -4.45 -10.04 18.76
N ALA A 127 -3.26 -10.64 18.97
CA ALA A 127 -2.22 -10.78 17.95
C ALA A 127 -2.70 -11.52 16.67
N TRP A 128 -3.56 -12.53 16.83
CA TRP A 128 -4.10 -13.30 15.71
C TRP A 128 -5.06 -12.48 14.84
N ASP A 129 -6.00 -11.78 15.47
CA ASP A 129 -6.93 -10.89 14.76
C ASP A 129 -6.17 -9.73 14.10
N SER A 130 -5.14 -9.22 14.77
CA SER A 130 -4.26 -8.14 14.27
C SER A 130 -3.45 -8.57 13.04
N LEU A 131 -3.00 -9.83 12.97
CA LEU A 131 -2.33 -10.38 11.80
C LEU A 131 -3.27 -10.40 10.59
N LEU A 132 -4.49 -10.92 10.79
CA LEU A 132 -5.49 -10.99 9.72
C LEU A 132 -5.91 -9.62 9.21
N ASP A 133 -6.08 -8.67 10.12
CA ASP A 133 -6.36 -7.27 9.78
C ASP A 133 -5.21 -6.63 8.97
N GLY A 134 -3.97 -6.87 9.38
CA GLY A 134 -2.79 -6.40 8.66
C GLY A 134 -2.71 -6.95 7.24
N LEU A 135 -2.96 -8.23 7.05
CA LEU A 135 -3.00 -8.87 5.73
C LEU A 135 -4.15 -8.32 4.88
N GLY A 136 -5.36 -8.21 5.42
CA GLY A 136 -6.52 -7.70 4.71
C GLY A 136 -6.34 -6.25 4.23
N ASN A 137 -5.90 -5.36 5.13
CA ASN A 137 -5.65 -3.96 4.79
C ASN A 137 -4.44 -3.77 3.86
N GLY A 138 -3.38 -4.56 4.05
CA GLY A 138 -2.22 -4.54 3.16
C GLY A 138 -2.57 -4.95 1.74
N LEU A 139 -3.35 -6.03 1.57
CA LEU A 139 -3.83 -6.47 0.26
C LEU A 139 -4.78 -5.45 -0.38
N GLY A 140 -5.71 -4.87 0.39
CA GLY A 140 -6.60 -3.82 -0.10
C GLY A 140 -5.82 -2.60 -0.61
N TYR A 141 -4.75 -2.21 0.08
CA TYR A 141 -3.84 -1.16 -0.36
C TYR A 141 -3.07 -1.55 -1.63
N ALA A 142 -2.51 -2.76 -1.68
CA ALA A 142 -1.74 -3.22 -2.83
C ALA A 142 -2.57 -3.23 -4.12
N ILE A 143 -3.83 -3.64 -4.04
CA ILE A 143 -4.75 -3.64 -5.19
C ILE A 143 -4.93 -2.22 -5.74
N ILE A 144 -5.19 -1.24 -4.88
CA ILE A 144 -5.38 0.15 -5.34
C ILE A 144 -4.08 0.71 -5.93
N LEU A 145 -2.92 0.43 -5.33
CA LEU A 145 -1.62 0.81 -5.89
C LEU A 145 -1.43 0.28 -7.30
N VAL A 146 -1.72 -1.01 -7.50
CA VAL A 146 -1.56 -1.66 -8.81
C VAL A 146 -2.50 -1.05 -9.84
N ILE A 147 -3.76 -0.79 -9.48
CA ILE A 147 -4.73 -0.16 -10.39
C ILE A 147 -4.24 1.24 -10.81
N VAL A 148 -3.83 2.06 -9.87
CA VAL A 148 -3.35 3.42 -10.16
C VAL A 148 -2.05 3.39 -10.96
N ALA A 149 -1.11 2.50 -10.62
CA ALA A 149 0.15 2.35 -11.34
C ALA A 149 -0.08 1.85 -12.77
N PHE A 150 -0.99 0.89 -12.96
CA PHE A 150 -1.35 0.38 -14.28
C PHE A 150 -1.85 1.50 -15.20
N VAL A 151 -2.79 2.32 -14.71
CA VAL A 151 -3.34 3.44 -15.50
C VAL A 151 -2.25 4.47 -15.81
N ARG A 152 -1.43 4.83 -14.84
CA ARG A 152 -0.35 5.83 -15.01
C ARG A 152 0.74 5.36 -15.96
N GLU A 153 1.19 4.12 -15.86
CA GLU A 153 2.23 3.57 -16.72
C GLU A 153 1.72 3.42 -18.15
N LEU A 154 0.47 2.96 -18.31
CA LEU A 154 -0.13 2.79 -19.65
C LEU A 154 -0.25 4.11 -20.41
N PHE A 155 -0.81 5.14 -19.78
CA PHE A 155 -1.02 6.44 -20.45
C PHE A 155 0.20 7.37 -20.39
N GLY A 156 1.09 7.19 -19.41
CA GLY A 156 2.26 8.04 -19.23
C GLY A 156 3.44 7.62 -20.07
N SER A 157 3.76 6.34 -20.14
CA SER A 157 4.92 5.82 -20.87
C SER A 157 4.57 4.92 -22.06
N GLY A 158 3.31 4.48 -22.19
CA GLY A 158 2.89 3.54 -23.24
C GLY A 158 3.50 2.14 -23.14
N GLN A 159 4.16 1.87 -22.00
CA GLN A 159 4.80 0.60 -21.69
C GLN A 159 4.13 -0.01 -20.47
N LEU A 160 4.15 -1.33 -20.35
CA LEU A 160 3.75 -2.06 -19.13
C LEU A 160 4.85 -3.06 -18.79
N LEU A 161 5.40 -2.95 -17.59
CA LEU A 161 6.51 -3.81 -17.12
C LEU A 161 7.75 -3.79 -18.02
N GLY A 162 7.93 -2.74 -18.84
CA GLY A 162 9.02 -2.63 -19.80
C GLY A 162 8.71 -3.18 -21.20
N PHE A 163 7.50 -3.70 -21.44
CA PHE A 163 7.05 -4.09 -22.77
C PHE A 163 6.22 -2.95 -23.40
N GLN A 164 6.56 -2.55 -24.64
CA GLN A 164 5.75 -1.61 -25.40
C GLN A 164 4.42 -2.27 -25.79
N ILE A 165 3.31 -1.74 -25.23
CA ILE A 165 1.96 -2.22 -25.55
C ILE A 165 1.34 -1.37 -26.66
N ILE A 166 1.67 -0.08 -26.72
CA ILE A 166 1.18 0.80 -27.77
C ILE A 166 1.98 0.54 -29.05
N PRO A 167 1.38 -0.01 -30.12
CA PRO A 167 2.07 -0.29 -31.36
C PRO A 167 2.55 1.01 -32.02
N GLU A 168 3.68 0.94 -32.73
CA GLU A 168 4.29 2.09 -33.42
C GLU A 168 3.32 2.78 -34.39
N SER A 169 2.31 2.06 -34.88
CA SER A 169 1.26 2.63 -35.75
C SER A 169 0.46 3.76 -35.08
N PHE A 170 0.31 3.73 -33.74
CA PHE A 170 -0.36 4.82 -33.01
C PHE A 170 0.53 6.05 -32.86
N TYR A 171 1.85 5.87 -32.73
CA TYR A 171 2.81 6.99 -32.73
C TYR A 171 2.89 7.65 -34.13
N ALA A 172 2.78 6.86 -35.20
CA ALA A 172 2.71 7.36 -36.56
C ALA A 172 1.39 8.13 -36.85
N ALA A 173 0.32 7.85 -36.13
CA ALA A 173 -0.96 8.55 -36.19
C ALA A 173 -0.97 9.90 -35.41
N GLY A 174 0.16 10.27 -34.75
CA GLY A 174 0.31 11.54 -34.01
C GLY A 174 0.00 11.42 -32.51
N TYR A 175 -0.01 10.21 -31.95
CA TYR A 175 -0.15 10.02 -30.50
C TYR A 175 1.18 10.35 -29.81
N GLU A 176 1.16 11.30 -28.89
CA GLU A 176 2.27 11.58 -27.97
C GLU A 176 1.93 11.12 -26.56
N ASN A 177 2.91 10.55 -25.87
CA ASN A 177 2.74 10.12 -24.48
C ASN A 177 2.42 11.31 -23.58
N CYS A 178 1.39 11.17 -22.74
CA CYS A 178 0.95 12.23 -21.85
C CYS A 178 1.90 12.34 -20.64
N GLY A 179 2.96 13.15 -20.74
CA GLY A 179 3.94 13.39 -19.66
C GLY A 179 3.30 13.92 -18.35
N MET A 180 2.14 14.55 -18.43
CA MET A 180 1.38 14.99 -17.24
C MET A 180 0.93 13.82 -16.36
N MET A 181 0.71 12.63 -16.92
CA MET A 181 0.35 11.42 -16.17
C MET A 181 1.43 10.98 -15.19
N LEU A 182 2.70 11.29 -15.48
CA LEU A 182 3.83 10.98 -14.61
C LEU A 182 3.93 11.94 -13.42
N MET A 183 3.29 13.10 -13.47
CA MET A 183 3.30 14.06 -12.37
C MET A 183 2.49 13.58 -11.17
N PRO A 184 2.90 13.89 -9.92
CA PRO A 184 2.16 13.53 -8.70
C PRO A 184 0.74 14.09 -8.65
N ALA A 185 0.49 15.26 -9.25
CA ALA A 185 -0.82 15.88 -9.29
C ALA A 185 -1.86 15.00 -10.01
N MET A 186 -1.47 14.35 -11.10
CA MET A 186 -2.36 13.45 -11.85
C MET A 186 -2.68 12.18 -11.06
N ALA A 187 -1.73 11.68 -10.26
CA ALA A 187 -1.99 10.56 -9.37
C ALA A 187 -3.09 10.89 -8.35
N LEU A 188 -3.12 12.11 -7.82
CA LEU A 188 -4.16 12.54 -6.90
C LEU A 188 -5.54 12.55 -7.57
N ILE A 189 -5.63 13.04 -8.81
CA ILE A 189 -6.87 13.03 -9.59
C ILE A 189 -7.33 11.59 -9.85
N LEU A 190 -6.42 10.69 -10.24
CA LEU A 190 -6.75 9.28 -10.48
C LEU A 190 -7.23 8.58 -9.20
N VAL A 191 -6.56 8.79 -8.08
CA VAL A 191 -7.02 8.25 -6.79
C VAL A 191 -8.39 8.81 -6.44
N GLY A 192 -8.63 10.11 -6.65
CA GLY A 192 -9.95 10.73 -6.46
C GLY A 192 -11.03 10.12 -7.34
N CYS A 193 -10.73 9.84 -8.62
CA CYS A 193 -11.65 9.16 -9.53
C CYS A 193 -11.95 7.71 -9.08
N VAL A 194 -10.93 6.98 -8.62
CA VAL A 194 -11.11 5.61 -8.09
C VAL A 194 -12.01 5.63 -6.85
N ILE A 195 -11.80 6.57 -5.94
CA ILE A 195 -12.64 6.76 -4.74
C ILE A 195 -14.07 7.08 -5.15
N TRP A 196 -14.26 8.00 -6.09
CA TRP A 196 -15.59 8.38 -6.56
C TRP A 196 -16.35 7.22 -7.20
N VAL A 197 -15.70 6.46 -8.09
CA VAL A 197 -16.29 5.29 -8.74
C VAL A 197 -16.65 4.22 -7.72
N HIS A 198 -15.75 3.90 -6.80
CA HIS A 198 -15.99 2.90 -5.76
C HIS A 198 -17.18 3.28 -4.86
N ARG A 199 -17.24 4.56 -4.47
CA ARG A 199 -18.33 5.06 -3.64
C ARG A 199 -19.66 5.05 -4.37
N SER A 200 -19.67 5.45 -5.64
CA SER A 200 -20.87 5.41 -6.49
C SER A 200 -21.43 3.99 -6.71
N ILE A 201 -20.55 2.97 -6.69
CA ILE A 201 -20.97 1.56 -6.81
C ILE A 201 -21.53 1.04 -5.49
N ASN A 202 -20.93 1.41 -4.35
CA ASN A 202 -21.31 0.89 -3.03
C ASN A 202 -22.47 1.65 -2.36
N GLU A 203 -22.79 2.86 -2.81
CA GLU A 203 -23.95 3.64 -2.32
C GLU A 203 -25.26 3.34 -3.09
N LYS A 204 -25.23 2.45 -4.10
CA LYS A 204 -26.41 1.90 -4.75
C LYS A 204 -26.85 0.59 -4.10
#